data_03920bcecbdde23f2e0a407645a5b561
#
_entry.id   03920bcecbdde23f2e0a407645a5b561
#
_cell.length_a   1.000
_cell.length_b   1.000
_cell.length_c   1.000
_cell.angle_alpha   90.00
_cell.angle_beta   90.00
_cell.angle_gamma   90.00
#
_symmetry.space_group_name_H-M   'P 1'
#
loop_
_entity.id
_entity.type
_entity.pdbx_description
1 polymer ?
#
loop_
_entity_poly.entity_id
_entity_poly.type
_entity_poly.pdbx_seq_one_letter_code
_entity_poly.pdbx_strand_id
1 'polypeptide(L)'
;MIRSELGRALLSLLAPNRCPFCGGIVGAFEYWHERCYTGLRDYDGAEPVPEGLSALTAPYVYEGAVRAALLQYKGGPLGCYAEPFALIMAEHIGRVQADVLVPVPSRFSSTLERGFQPAVRLARRLSRVCGVRCVSALGVRDGAEQKRLRAQARRENAGGAFFVRRPKTVAGKRVLLIDDICTTGSTLSACARILREAGAADVDGAVFAKTLSSRK
;
A
#
# COMPACT_ATOMS: atom_id res chain seq x y z
N MET A 1 24.23 15.21 -8.26
CA MET A 1 24.17 14.73 -6.86
C MET A 1 24.14 15.88 -5.86
N ILE A 2 25.15 16.77 -5.84
CA ILE A 2 25.28 17.89 -4.87
C ILE A 2 24.09 18.89 -4.90
N ARG A 3 23.54 19.22 -6.08
CA ARG A 3 22.38 20.14 -6.19
C ARG A 3 21.09 19.61 -5.56
N SER A 4 20.91 18.30 -5.48
CA SER A 4 19.75 17.68 -4.85
C SER A 4 19.85 17.66 -3.32
N GLU A 5 21.04 17.57 -2.76
CA GLU A 5 21.26 17.56 -1.31
C GLU A 5 21.14 18.96 -0.71
N LEU A 6 21.72 19.98 -1.38
CA LEU A 6 21.57 21.37 -0.97
C LEU A 6 20.10 21.82 -1.02
N GLY A 7 19.36 21.40 -2.06
CA GLY A 7 17.92 21.66 -2.16
C GLY A 7 17.10 21.00 -1.06
N ARG A 8 17.44 19.77 -0.67
CA ARG A 8 16.81 19.07 0.46
C ARG A 8 17.11 19.75 1.79
N ALA A 9 18.35 20.15 2.03
CA ALA A 9 18.75 20.87 3.23
C ALA A 9 18.03 22.21 3.37
N LEU A 10 17.91 23.00 2.28
CA LEU A 10 17.17 24.26 2.26
C LEU A 10 15.65 24.06 2.48
N LEU A 11 15.05 23.06 1.85
CA LEU A 11 13.64 22.73 2.05
C LEU A 11 13.36 22.27 3.47
N SER A 12 14.30 21.57 4.12
CA SER A 12 14.13 21.11 5.51
C SER A 12 14.14 22.26 6.53
N LEU A 13 14.69 23.43 6.19
CA LEU A 13 14.60 24.64 7.04
C LEU A 13 13.18 25.24 7.01
N LEU A 14 12.47 25.14 5.89
CA LEU A 14 11.12 25.67 5.74
C LEU A 14 10.03 24.65 6.09
N ALA A 15 10.29 23.37 5.85
CA ALA A 15 9.38 22.26 6.10
C ALA A 15 10.21 21.05 6.62
N PRO A 16 10.53 21.02 7.92
CA PRO A 16 11.37 19.97 8.47
C PRO A 16 10.69 18.60 8.37
N ASN A 17 11.50 17.57 8.07
CA ASN A 17 11.04 16.18 8.10
C ASN A 17 10.56 15.84 9.51
N ARG A 18 9.52 15.00 9.58
CA ARG A 18 8.97 14.52 10.86
C ARG A 18 8.96 13.02 10.92
N CYS A 19 9.32 12.47 12.07
CA CYS A 19 9.22 11.06 12.35
C CYS A 19 7.75 10.61 12.27
N PRO A 20 7.39 9.63 11.43
CA PRO A 20 6.00 9.17 11.31
C PRO A 20 5.45 8.56 12.59
N PHE A 21 6.32 8.08 13.49
CA PHE A 21 5.92 7.34 14.69
C PHE A 21 5.71 8.23 15.92
N CYS A 22 6.41 9.36 16.05
CA CYS A 22 6.25 10.27 17.19
C CYS A 22 5.94 11.72 16.81
N GLY A 23 5.95 12.09 15.52
CA GLY A 23 5.72 13.45 15.03
C GLY A 23 6.87 14.43 15.27
N GLY A 24 7.93 14.04 16.00
CA GLY A 24 9.09 14.87 16.27
C GLY A 24 9.89 15.20 15.02
N ILE A 25 10.60 16.34 15.03
CA ILE A 25 11.47 16.76 13.92
C ILE A 25 12.67 15.81 13.84
N VAL A 26 13.01 15.40 12.62
CA VAL A 26 14.21 14.62 12.29
C VAL A 26 15.13 15.44 11.39
N GLY A 27 16.38 15.01 11.24
CA GLY A 27 17.36 15.65 10.38
C GLY A 27 16.93 15.72 8.92
N ALA A 28 17.57 16.59 8.14
CA ALA A 28 17.25 16.83 6.72
C ALA A 28 17.31 15.56 5.85
N PHE A 29 18.10 14.58 6.25
CA PHE A 29 18.32 13.31 5.54
C PHE A 29 17.78 12.09 6.31
N GLU A 30 17.13 12.33 7.45
CA GLU A 30 16.52 11.30 8.28
C GLU A 30 15.02 11.21 8.00
N TYR A 31 14.44 10.04 8.23
CA TYR A 31 13.03 9.76 8.03
C TYR A 31 12.31 9.40 9.33
N TRP A 32 13.05 8.92 10.35
CA TRP A 32 12.53 8.53 11.67
C TRP A 32 13.62 8.65 12.73
N HIS A 33 13.20 8.65 13.99
CA HIS A 33 14.15 8.47 15.10
C HIS A 33 14.41 6.99 15.29
N GLU A 34 15.67 6.60 15.45
CA GLU A 34 16.07 5.21 15.63
C GLU A 34 15.31 4.53 16.79
N ARG A 35 15.23 5.20 17.94
CA ARG A 35 14.47 4.72 19.10
C ARG A 35 12.97 4.45 18.81
N CYS A 36 12.37 5.15 17.84
CA CYS A 36 10.98 4.93 17.47
C CYS A 36 10.87 3.74 16.54
N TYR A 37 11.85 3.54 15.67
CA TYR A 37 11.91 2.46 14.70
C TYR A 37 12.15 1.11 15.39
N THR A 38 13.16 1.04 16.27
CA THR A 38 13.53 -0.20 17.01
C THR A 38 12.48 -0.64 18.03
N GLY A 39 11.56 0.23 18.43
CA GLY A 39 10.47 -0.09 19.36
C GLY A 39 9.17 -0.56 18.69
N LEU A 40 9.14 -0.73 17.36
CA LEU A 40 7.96 -1.22 16.66
C LEU A 40 7.86 -2.75 16.76
N ARG A 41 6.63 -3.25 16.75
CA ARG A 41 6.39 -4.69 16.77
C ARG A 41 6.36 -5.23 15.36
N ASP A 42 7.34 -6.09 15.06
CA ASP A 42 7.44 -6.79 13.78
C ASP A 42 6.29 -7.76 13.59
N TYR A 43 5.86 -7.92 12.35
CA TYR A 43 4.91 -8.95 11.96
C TYR A 43 5.67 -10.24 11.62
N ASP A 44 5.35 -11.31 12.33
CA ASP A 44 6.04 -12.62 12.25
C ASP A 44 5.51 -13.56 11.16
N GLY A 45 4.53 -13.09 10.35
CA GLY A 45 3.93 -13.92 9.30
C GLY A 45 2.96 -14.98 9.79
N ALA A 46 2.56 -14.98 11.07
CA ALA A 46 1.73 -16.04 11.67
C ALA A 46 0.26 -16.07 11.19
N GLU A 47 -0.23 -14.98 10.59
CA GLU A 47 -1.60 -14.94 10.06
C GLU A 47 -1.70 -15.62 8.69
N PRO A 48 -2.85 -16.24 8.38
CA PRO A 48 -3.07 -16.84 7.07
C PRO A 48 -2.92 -15.83 5.94
N VAL A 49 -2.29 -16.26 4.86
CA VAL A 49 -2.18 -15.46 3.63
C VAL A 49 -3.58 -15.29 3.03
N PRO A 50 -4.00 -14.06 2.67
CA PRO A 50 -5.30 -13.84 2.03
C PRO A 50 -5.46 -14.66 0.76
N GLU A 51 -6.66 -15.24 0.56
CA GLU A 51 -6.97 -16.08 -0.58
C GLU A 51 -6.62 -15.42 -1.92
N GLY A 52 -6.01 -16.17 -2.82
CA GLY A 52 -5.57 -15.70 -4.14
C GLY A 52 -4.18 -15.06 -4.17
N LEU A 53 -3.58 -14.74 -3.02
CA LEU A 53 -2.17 -14.38 -2.92
C LEU A 53 -1.31 -15.63 -2.71
N SER A 54 -0.10 -15.62 -3.27
CA SER A 54 0.92 -16.65 -2.99
C SER A 54 1.68 -16.34 -1.71
N ALA A 55 1.92 -15.06 -1.42
CA ALA A 55 2.54 -14.58 -0.19
C ALA A 55 2.01 -13.20 0.23
N LEU A 56 2.15 -12.87 1.51
CA LEU A 56 1.89 -11.53 2.05
C LEU A 56 3.08 -11.10 2.90
N THR A 57 3.69 -9.97 2.54
CA THR A 57 4.75 -9.33 3.32
C THR A 57 4.20 -8.09 4.03
N ALA A 58 4.49 -7.98 5.32
CA ALA A 58 4.22 -6.80 6.11
C ALA A 58 5.38 -6.59 7.11
N PRO A 59 5.97 -5.39 7.22
CA PRO A 59 6.98 -5.13 8.25
C PRO A 59 6.41 -5.24 9.66
N TYR A 60 5.23 -4.69 9.91
CA TYR A 60 4.74 -4.48 11.28
C TYR A 60 3.33 -4.98 11.54
N VAL A 61 3.06 -5.20 12.84
CA VAL A 61 1.70 -5.34 13.36
C VAL A 61 1.01 -3.98 13.39
N TYR A 62 -0.28 -3.92 13.00
CA TYR A 62 -1.09 -2.72 13.01
C TYR A 62 -1.56 -2.35 14.42
N GLU A 63 -0.66 -1.81 15.24
CA GLU A 63 -0.94 -1.37 16.61
C GLU A 63 -0.09 -0.15 17.00
N GLY A 64 -0.33 0.43 18.18
CA GLY A 64 0.51 1.47 18.78
C GLY A 64 0.92 2.60 17.84
N ALA A 65 2.21 2.86 17.77
CA ALA A 65 2.81 3.91 16.95
C ALA A 65 2.63 3.67 15.44
N VAL A 66 2.63 2.42 14.98
CA VAL A 66 2.38 2.04 13.58
C VAL A 66 0.96 2.44 13.16
N ARG A 67 -0.04 2.14 14.01
CA ARG A 67 -1.44 2.55 13.78
C ARG A 67 -1.57 4.07 13.73
N ALA A 68 -0.96 4.79 14.67
CA ALA A 68 -0.97 6.25 14.71
C ALA A 68 -0.35 6.86 13.44
N ALA A 69 0.81 6.36 13.00
CA ALA A 69 1.51 6.78 11.80
C ALA A 69 0.67 6.58 10.53
N LEU A 70 0.00 5.43 10.39
CA LEU A 70 -0.86 5.14 9.25
C LEU A 70 -2.14 5.98 9.24
N LEU A 71 -2.71 6.30 10.39
CA LEU A 71 -3.83 7.24 10.49
C LEU A 71 -3.41 8.65 10.05
N GLN A 72 -2.25 9.14 10.48
CA GLN A 72 -1.69 10.41 10.03
C GLN A 72 -1.37 10.38 8.52
N TYR A 73 -0.84 9.29 8.00
CA TYR A 73 -0.61 9.11 6.57
C TYR A 73 -1.90 9.24 5.76
N LYS A 74 -3.00 8.66 6.24
CA LYS A 74 -4.31 8.72 5.57
C LYS A 74 -5.00 10.08 5.71
N GLY A 75 -4.85 10.75 6.85
CA GLY A 75 -5.54 12.01 7.18
C GLY A 75 -4.69 13.28 7.06
N GLY A 76 -3.37 13.13 6.97
CA GLY A 76 -2.45 14.24 6.93
C GLY A 76 -2.28 14.88 5.54
N PRO A 77 -1.70 16.07 5.48
CA PRO A 77 -1.52 16.79 4.23
C PRO A 77 -0.64 15.98 3.28
N LEU A 78 -1.18 15.66 2.10
CA LEU A 78 -0.48 15.11 0.96
C LEU A 78 0.27 13.78 1.16
N GLY A 79 -0.07 12.99 2.21
CA GLY A 79 0.56 11.68 2.43
C GLY A 79 2.08 11.78 2.61
N CYS A 80 2.53 12.69 3.49
CA CYS A 80 3.94 13.03 3.73
C CYS A 80 4.83 11.84 4.09
N TYR A 81 4.27 10.77 4.66
CA TYR A 81 5.02 9.59 5.09
C TYR A 81 5.16 8.47 4.04
N ALA A 82 4.77 8.71 2.79
CA ALA A 82 4.90 7.70 1.74
C ALA A 82 6.35 7.27 1.47
N GLU A 83 7.32 8.20 1.60
CA GLU A 83 8.74 7.90 1.42
C GLU A 83 9.29 7.00 2.52
N PRO A 84 9.21 7.37 3.82
CA PRO A 84 9.69 6.50 4.89
C PRO A 84 8.99 5.13 4.88
N PHE A 85 7.69 5.06 4.63
CA PHE A 85 6.99 3.78 4.56
C PHE A 85 7.46 2.92 3.39
N ALA A 86 7.73 3.51 2.23
CA ALA A 86 8.27 2.78 1.09
C ALA A 86 9.68 2.24 1.33
N LEU A 87 10.54 3.00 2.02
CA LEU A 87 11.88 2.55 2.40
C LEU A 87 11.83 1.35 3.35
N ILE A 88 11.02 1.44 4.41
CA ILE A 88 10.81 0.34 5.36
C ILE A 88 10.25 -0.90 4.65
N MET A 89 9.23 -0.73 3.79
CA MET A 89 8.69 -1.86 3.03
C MET A 89 9.72 -2.48 2.10
N ALA A 90 10.54 -1.68 1.42
CA ALA A 90 11.58 -2.19 0.53
C ALA A 90 12.62 -3.03 1.28
N GLU A 91 13.01 -2.61 2.48
CA GLU A 91 13.93 -3.34 3.35
C GLU A 91 13.36 -4.73 3.72
N HIS A 92 12.08 -4.79 4.12
CA HIS A 92 11.43 -6.05 4.52
C HIS A 92 11.06 -6.96 3.34
N ILE A 93 10.76 -6.40 2.18
CA ILE A 93 10.52 -7.18 0.96
C ILE A 93 11.84 -7.74 0.43
N GLY A 94 12.96 -7.05 0.67
CA GLY A 94 14.25 -7.39 0.11
C GLY A 94 14.25 -7.30 -1.43
N ARG A 95 14.77 -8.32 -2.12
CA ARG A 95 14.77 -8.34 -3.58
C ARG A 95 13.36 -8.61 -4.11
N VAL A 96 12.72 -7.59 -4.68
CA VAL A 96 11.38 -7.71 -5.29
C VAL A 96 11.43 -8.66 -6.49
N GLN A 97 10.72 -9.79 -6.38
CA GLN A 97 10.61 -10.81 -7.44
C GLN A 97 9.44 -10.56 -8.40
N ALA A 98 8.83 -9.37 -8.37
CA ALA A 98 7.70 -9.01 -9.22
C ALA A 98 8.14 -8.24 -10.48
N ASP A 99 7.36 -8.41 -11.56
CA ASP A 99 7.54 -7.69 -12.82
C ASP A 99 6.81 -6.33 -12.78
N VAL A 100 5.81 -6.19 -11.90
CA VAL A 100 4.99 -4.97 -11.79
C VAL A 100 4.41 -4.81 -10.39
N LEU A 101 4.39 -3.55 -9.90
CA LEU A 101 3.67 -3.16 -8.69
C LEU A 101 2.27 -2.68 -9.07
N VAL A 102 1.24 -3.19 -8.41
CA VAL A 102 -0.14 -2.78 -8.64
C VAL A 102 -0.75 -2.28 -7.33
N PRO A 103 -1.07 -0.98 -7.20
CA PRO A 103 -1.72 -0.47 -6.00
C PRO A 103 -3.18 -0.88 -5.93
N VAL A 104 -3.66 -1.21 -4.74
CA VAL A 104 -5.08 -1.37 -4.44
C VAL A 104 -5.78 -0.02 -4.61
N PRO A 105 -6.87 0.07 -5.39
CA PRO A 105 -7.57 1.34 -5.60
C PRO A 105 -8.46 1.70 -4.41
N SER A 106 -8.45 2.98 -4.01
CA SER A 106 -9.39 3.53 -3.03
C SER A 106 -10.70 3.94 -3.69
N ARG A 107 -11.81 3.92 -2.94
CA ARG A 107 -13.10 4.46 -3.40
C ARG A 107 -12.99 5.95 -3.70
N PHE A 108 -13.81 6.42 -4.65
CA PHE A 108 -13.79 7.83 -5.08
C PHE A 108 -14.12 8.81 -3.94
N SER A 109 -15.13 8.52 -3.11
CA SER A 109 -15.47 9.33 -1.93
C SER A 109 -14.27 9.51 -0.99
N SER A 110 -13.60 8.42 -0.64
CA SER A 110 -12.40 8.49 0.22
C SER A 110 -11.23 9.22 -0.43
N THR A 111 -11.15 9.23 -1.76
CA THR A 111 -10.12 9.97 -2.51
C THR A 111 -10.41 11.46 -2.54
N LEU A 112 -11.70 11.86 -2.69
CA LEU A 112 -12.12 13.27 -2.63
C LEU A 112 -11.83 13.86 -1.25
N GLU A 113 -12.19 13.16 -0.18
CA GLU A 113 -11.95 13.62 1.19
C GLU A 113 -10.47 13.83 1.51
N ARG A 114 -9.59 12.97 0.98
CA ARG A 114 -8.14 12.98 1.27
C ARG A 114 -7.30 13.73 0.25
N GLY A 115 -7.82 13.99 -0.95
CA GLY A 115 -7.06 14.56 -2.06
C GLY A 115 -6.02 13.60 -2.69
N PHE A 116 -5.87 12.36 -2.18
CA PHE A 116 -4.95 11.36 -2.72
C PHE A 116 -5.38 9.92 -2.38
N GLN A 117 -4.75 8.95 -3.06
CA GLN A 117 -4.92 7.51 -2.81
C GLN A 117 -3.68 6.97 -2.11
N PRO A 118 -3.78 6.54 -0.83
CA PRO A 118 -2.63 6.10 -0.03
C PRO A 118 -1.83 4.98 -0.71
N ALA A 119 -2.48 3.88 -1.08
CA ALA A 119 -1.80 2.76 -1.73
C ALA A 119 -1.11 3.14 -3.06
N VAL A 120 -1.73 4.02 -3.87
CA VAL A 120 -1.11 4.50 -5.12
C VAL A 120 0.14 5.31 -4.84
N ARG A 121 0.09 6.19 -3.83
CA ARG A 121 1.23 7.01 -3.47
C ARG A 121 2.38 6.17 -2.91
N LEU A 122 2.05 5.23 -2.04
CA LEU A 122 3.00 4.26 -1.48
C LEU A 122 3.65 3.41 -2.58
N ALA A 123 2.86 2.81 -3.47
CA ALA A 123 3.35 1.99 -4.57
C ALA A 123 4.27 2.77 -5.53
N ARG A 124 3.95 4.05 -5.81
CA ARG A 124 4.82 4.91 -6.64
C ARG A 124 6.16 5.22 -5.96
N ARG A 125 6.19 5.38 -4.63
CA ARG A 125 7.44 5.57 -3.90
C ARG A 125 8.24 4.27 -3.85
N LEU A 126 7.60 3.16 -3.53
CA LEU A 126 8.22 1.84 -3.54
C LEU A 126 8.81 1.49 -4.92
N SER A 127 8.09 1.81 -6.00
CA SER A 127 8.57 1.66 -7.38
C SER A 127 9.90 2.36 -7.66
N ARG A 128 10.09 3.56 -7.10
CA ARG A 128 11.36 4.30 -7.24
C ARG A 128 12.49 3.70 -6.42
N VAL A 129 12.16 3.14 -5.26
CA VAL A 129 13.15 2.51 -4.36
C VAL A 129 13.64 1.18 -4.93
N CYS A 130 12.74 0.32 -5.40
CA CYS A 130 13.09 -1.02 -5.87
C CYS A 130 13.27 -1.14 -7.40
N GLY A 131 13.04 -0.04 -8.16
CA GLY A 131 13.20 -0.04 -9.63
C GLY A 131 12.12 -0.81 -10.41
N VAL A 132 11.08 -1.34 -9.75
CA VAL A 132 9.99 -2.09 -10.38
C VAL A 132 8.86 -1.15 -10.81
N ARG A 133 8.37 -1.31 -12.05
CA ARG A 133 7.34 -0.45 -12.62
C ARG A 133 6.02 -0.51 -11.83
N CYS A 134 5.46 0.64 -11.46
CA CYS A 134 4.13 0.75 -10.86
C CYS A 134 3.06 1.03 -11.92
N VAL A 135 1.97 0.25 -11.92
CA VAL A 135 0.85 0.37 -12.86
C VAL A 135 -0.48 0.38 -12.11
N SER A 136 -1.30 1.42 -12.29
CA SER A 136 -2.68 1.46 -11.80
C SER A 136 -3.56 0.58 -12.70
N ALA A 137 -3.41 -0.74 -12.58
CA ALA A 137 -4.14 -1.73 -13.38
C ALA A 137 -5.57 -1.96 -12.91
N LEU A 138 -5.85 -1.68 -11.62
CA LEU A 138 -7.14 -1.90 -10.98
C LEU A 138 -8.00 -0.64 -10.91
N GLY A 139 -9.31 -0.83 -10.86
CA GLY A 139 -10.31 0.19 -10.55
C GLY A 139 -11.30 -0.32 -9.52
N VAL A 140 -12.00 0.61 -8.86
CA VAL A 140 -13.10 0.33 -7.93
C VAL A 140 -14.36 0.99 -8.45
N ARG A 141 -15.50 0.31 -8.35
CA ARG A 141 -16.82 0.82 -8.73
C ARG A 141 -17.42 1.61 -7.58
N ASP A 142 -18.03 2.73 -7.86
CA ASP A 142 -18.70 3.53 -6.85
C ASP A 142 -20.03 2.89 -6.39
N GLY A 143 -20.48 3.25 -5.17
CA GLY A 143 -21.61 2.59 -4.52
C GLY A 143 -22.94 2.63 -5.27
N ALA A 144 -23.17 3.66 -6.11
CA ALA A 144 -24.38 3.77 -6.95
C ALA A 144 -24.33 2.75 -8.10
N GLU A 145 -23.19 2.63 -8.78
CA GLU A 145 -22.94 1.64 -9.82
C GLU A 145 -22.92 0.21 -9.26
N GLN A 146 -22.38 0.04 -8.02
CA GLN A 146 -22.38 -1.23 -7.31
C GLN A 146 -23.80 -1.69 -6.93
N LYS A 147 -24.70 -0.77 -6.54
CA LYS A 147 -26.12 -1.11 -6.26
C LYS A 147 -26.84 -1.55 -7.55
N ARG A 148 -26.62 -0.86 -8.66
CA ARG A 148 -27.23 -1.20 -9.96
C ARG A 148 -26.74 -2.56 -10.47
N LEU A 149 -25.43 -2.82 -10.35
CA LEU A 149 -24.83 -4.10 -10.75
C LEU A 149 -25.22 -5.24 -9.82
N ARG A 150 -25.37 -5.02 -8.49
CA ARG A 150 -25.90 -6.04 -7.56
C ARG A 150 -27.34 -6.46 -7.89
N ALA A 151 -28.17 -5.53 -8.37
CA ALA A 151 -29.53 -5.85 -8.83
C ALA A 151 -29.49 -6.71 -10.11
N GLN A 152 -28.50 -6.45 -10.99
CA GLN A 152 -28.28 -7.21 -12.24
C GLN A 152 -27.48 -8.50 -12.02
N ALA A 153 -26.50 -8.50 -11.12
CA ALA A 153 -25.58 -9.60 -10.82
C ALA A 153 -26.17 -10.70 -9.90
N ARG A 154 -27.37 -10.49 -9.34
CA ARG A 154 -28.16 -11.62 -8.79
C ARG A 154 -28.56 -12.64 -9.89
N ARG A 155 -28.38 -12.30 -11.15
CA ARG A 155 -28.59 -13.16 -12.33
C ARG A 155 -27.29 -13.72 -12.92
N GLU A 156 -26.13 -13.10 -12.62
CA GLU A 156 -24.82 -13.49 -13.17
C GLU A 156 -23.74 -13.26 -12.08
N ASN A 157 -22.98 -14.28 -11.76
CA ASN A 157 -21.98 -14.36 -10.68
C ASN A 157 -20.76 -13.39 -10.81
N ALA A 158 -20.91 -12.15 -11.29
CA ALA A 158 -19.78 -11.31 -11.69
C ALA A 158 -19.85 -9.84 -11.23
N GLY A 159 -20.18 -9.54 -9.97
CA GLY A 159 -20.36 -8.17 -9.48
C GLY A 159 -19.46 -7.72 -8.33
N GLY A 160 -18.15 -7.98 -8.36
CA GLY A 160 -17.20 -7.49 -7.34
C GLY A 160 -17.01 -5.97 -7.36
N ALA A 161 -16.60 -5.40 -6.21
CA ALA A 161 -16.32 -3.96 -6.10
C ALA A 161 -15.15 -3.50 -6.99
N PHE A 162 -14.26 -4.42 -7.35
CA PHE A 162 -13.04 -4.13 -8.11
C PHE A 162 -13.12 -4.68 -9.54
N PHE A 163 -12.36 -4.06 -10.46
CA PHE A 163 -12.22 -4.52 -11.83
C PHE A 163 -10.83 -4.20 -12.39
N VAL A 164 -10.41 -4.94 -13.43
CA VAL A 164 -9.13 -4.69 -14.10
C VAL A 164 -9.33 -3.69 -15.24
N ARG A 165 -8.64 -2.54 -15.16
CA ARG A 165 -8.65 -1.49 -16.20
C ARG A 165 -7.70 -1.79 -17.36
N ARG A 166 -6.59 -2.47 -17.07
CA ARG A 166 -5.46 -2.65 -18.00
C ARG A 166 -4.96 -4.10 -17.98
N PRO A 167 -5.76 -5.08 -18.48
CA PRO A 167 -5.39 -6.49 -18.39
C PRO A 167 -4.06 -6.80 -19.07
N LYS A 168 -3.77 -6.19 -20.22
CA LYS A 168 -2.48 -6.38 -20.94
C LYS A 168 -1.24 -6.00 -20.12
N THR A 169 -1.38 -5.21 -19.05
CA THR A 169 -0.24 -4.80 -18.22
C THR A 169 0.09 -5.80 -17.13
N VAL A 170 -0.78 -6.76 -16.86
CA VAL A 170 -0.63 -7.77 -15.81
C VAL A 170 -0.60 -9.21 -16.36
N ALA A 171 -1.13 -9.44 -17.56
CA ALA A 171 -1.15 -10.76 -18.19
C ALA A 171 0.27 -11.33 -18.34
N GLY A 172 0.46 -12.58 -17.87
CA GLY A 172 1.73 -13.29 -17.87
C GLY A 172 2.79 -12.77 -16.89
N LYS A 173 2.44 -11.82 -16.01
CA LYS A 173 3.39 -11.18 -15.09
C LYS A 173 3.20 -11.60 -13.65
N ARG A 174 4.31 -11.59 -12.90
CA ARG A 174 4.30 -11.65 -11.44
C ARG A 174 3.97 -10.26 -10.90
N VAL A 175 2.86 -10.17 -10.18
CA VAL A 175 2.31 -8.92 -9.65
C VAL A 175 2.59 -8.83 -8.16
N LEU A 176 3.13 -7.69 -7.70
CA LEU A 176 3.14 -7.34 -6.27
C LEU A 176 2.02 -6.32 -6.02
N LEU A 177 0.96 -6.78 -5.35
CA LEU A 177 -0.20 -5.97 -4.97
C LEU A 177 0.14 -5.15 -3.72
N ILE A 178 0.00 -3.82 -3.80
CA ILE A 178 0.40 -2.89 -2.73
C ILE A 178 -0.82 -2.28 -2.06
N ASP A 179 -0.88 -2.37 -0.73
CA ASP A 179 -1.82 -1.61 0.11
C ASP A 179 -1.09 -1.05 1.33
N ASP A 180 -1.76 -0.21 2.11
CA ASP A 180 -1.19 0.35 3.34
C ASP A 180 -1.42 -0.57 4.56
N ILE A 181 -2.58 -1.21 4.66
CA ILE A 181 -2.96 -2.08 5.78
C ILE A 181 -3.69 -3.32 5.27
N CYS A 182 -3.33 -4.48 5.78
CA CYS A 182 -4.13 -5.70 5.66
C CYS A 182 -4.84 -5.98 6.99
N THR A 183 -6.15 -5.83 7.03
CA THR A 183 -6.99 -6.25 8.17
C THR A 183 -7.42 -7.72 7.99
N THR A 184 -8.61 -7.97 7.47
CA THR A 184 -9.12 -9.31 7.17
C THR A 184 -8.52 -9.92 5.89
N GLY A 185 -7.87 -9.12 5.05
CA GLY A 185 -7.37 -9.55 3.75
C GLY A 185 -8.41 -9.56 2.63
N SER A 186 -9.69 -9.33 2.91
CA SER A 186 -10.78 -9.42 1.92
C SER A 186 -10.58 -8.53 0.69
N THR A 187 -10.02 -7.34 0.87
CA THR A 187 -9.69 -6.42 -0.24
C THR A 187 -8.59 -7.00 -1.12
N LEU A 188 -7.52 -7.49 -0.50
CA LEU A 188 -6.39 -8.10 -1.20
C LEU A 188 -6.84 -9.37 -1.95
N SER A 189 -7.63 -10.24 -1.31
CA SER A 189 -8.20 -11.44 -1.94
C SER A 189 -9.04 -11.10 -3.16
N ALA A 190 -9.94 -10.10 -3.05
CA ALA A 190 -10.76 -9.67 -4.17
C ALA A 190 -9.92 -9.13 -5.35
N CYS A 191 -8.87 -8.33 -5.05
CA CYS A 191 -7.97 -7.81 -6.07
C CYS A 191 -7.09 -8.90 -6.68
N ALA A 192 -6.57 -9.84 -5.87
CA ALA A 192 -5.75 -10.94 -6.35
C ALA A 192 -6.54 -11.85 -7.30
N ARG A 193 -7.78 -12.21 -6.94
CA ARG A 193 -8.65 -13.03 -7.79
C ARG A 193 -8.82 -12.42 -9.17
N ILE A 194 -9.22 -11.15 -9.28
CA ILE A 194 -9.44 -10.51 -10.60
C ILE A 194 -8.15 -10.29 -11.39
N LEU A 195 -6.99 -10.15 -10.72
CA LEU A 195 -5.69 -10.10 -11.41
C LEU A 195 -5.33 -11.46 -12.00
N ARG A 196 -5.58 -12.56 -11.26
CA ARG A 196 -5.40 -13.93 -11.78
C ARG A 196 -6.36 -14.24 -12.92
N GLU A 197 -7.64 -13.86 -12.81
CA GLU A 197 -8.63 -13.94 -13.89
C GLU A 197 -8.19 -13.15 -15.14
N ALA A 198 -7.48 -12.03 -14.96
CA ALA A 198 -6.89 -11.24 -16.05
C ALA A 198 -5.57 -11.81 -16.59
N GLY A 199 -5.15 -13.00 -16.13
CA GLY A 199 -3.99 -13.72 -16.64
C GLY A 199 -2.67 -13.38 -15.95
N ALA A 200 -2.66 -12.78 -14.76
CA ALA A 200 -1.43 -12.64 -13.97
C ALA A 200 -0.84 -14.03 -13.68
N ALA A 201 0.48 -14.19 -13.89
CA ALA A 201 1.17 -15.46 -13.66
C ALA A 201 1.25 -15.79 -12.17
N ASP A 202 1.45 -14.76 -11.35
CA ASP A 202 1.43 -14.86 -9.90
C ASP A 202 1.05 -13.53 -9.26
N VAL A 203 0.53 -13.58 -8.01
CA VAL A 203 0.12 -12.40 -7.25
C VAL A 203 0.57 -12.54 -5.81
N ASP A 204 1.54 -11.72 -5.41
CA ASP A 204 1.94 -11.51 -4.02
C ASP A 204 1.34 -10.21 -3.49
N GLY A 205 1.26 -10.10 -2.16
CA GLY A 205 0.83 -8.88 -1.47
C GLY A 205 1.96 -8.26 -0.65
N ALA A 206 2.01 -6.93 -0.61
CA ALA A 206 2.84 -6.20 0.34
C ALA A 206 2.06 -5.03 0.92
N VAL A 207 2.04 -4.96 2.27
CA VAL A 207 1.37 -3.91 3.04
C VAL A 207 2.33 -3.36 4.08
N PHE A 208 2.08 -2.13 4.56
CA PHE A 208 2.92 -1.58 5.63
C PHE A 208 2.63 -2.24 6.99
N ALA A 209 1.38 -2.62 7.24
CA ALA A 209 1.03 -3.29 8.50
C ALA A 209 -0.10 -4.31 8.34
N LYS A 210 -0.06 -5.35 9.18
CA LYS A 210 -1.06 -6.41 9.27
C LYS A 210 -1.74 -6.38 10.65
N THR A 211 -3.07 -6.46 10.66
CA THR A 211 -3.83 -6.67 11.90
C THR A 211 -3.78 -8.15 12.27
N LEU A 212 -3.46 -8.45 13.51
CA LEU A 212 -3.57 -9.82 14.03
C LEU A 212 -5.04 -10.17 14.28
N SER A 213 -5.41 -11.40 13.99
CA SER A 213 -6.70 -11.95 14.36
C SER A 213 -6.76 -12.06 15.89
N SER A 214 -7.84 -11.62 16.51
CA SER A 214 -8.05 -11.88 17.95
C SER A 214 -8.11 -13.39 18.10
N ARG A 215 -7.11 -14.00 18.72
CA ARG A 215 -7.21 -15.39 19.15
C ARG A 215 -8.36 -15.45 20.16
N LYS A 216 -9.46 -16.09 19.77
CA LYS A 216 -10.53 -16.45 20.70
C LYS A 216 -10.05 -17.55 21.63
#